data_a3582952221f09a6587422753a063ea5
#
_entry.id   a3582952221f09a6587422753a063ea5
#
_cell.length_a   1.000
_cell.length_b   1.000
_cell.length_c   1.000
_cell.angle_alpha   90.00
_cell.angle_beta   90.00
_cell.angle_gamma   90.00
#
_symmetry.space_group_name_H-M   'P 1'
#
loop_
_entity.id
_entity.type
_entity.pdbx_description
1 polymer ?
#
loop_
_entity_poly.entity_id
_entity_poly.type
_entity_poly.pdbx_seq_one_letter_code
_entity_poly.pdbx_strand_id
1 'polypeptide(L)'
;MKARLDENNHDKDNHLKLIRDAHNVKQKVIHEQHTDRMEDYLEVIYELIKKRGYATQTDISESLNVSLPSVTKMLQRLDESKYLEYEKYRGINLTEEGIEVAENIHEKHGLLSEFFKMIGVDEDVANIDAEGIEHHLHPQTLKKLRGFIRTHKKEA
;
A
#
# COMPACT_ATOMS: atom_id res chain seq x y z
N MET A 1 -41.54 -7.58 25.14
CA MET A 1 -40.17 -8.04 25.30
C MET A 1 -39.57 -8.76 24.06
N LYS A 2 -40.39 -9.22 23.12
CA LYS A 2 -39.89 -9.87 21.86
C LYS A 2 -39.36 -8.89 20.79
N ALA A 3 -39.86 -7.67 20.69
CA ALA A 3 -39.49 -6.72 19.64
C ALA A 3 -38.04 -6.18 19.71
N ARG A 4 -37.42 -6.12 20.90
CA ARG A 4 -36.03 -5.66 21.06
C ARG A 4 -34.95 -6.69 20.70
N LEU A 5 -35.29 -7.96 20.56
CA LEU A 5 -34.37 -9.03 20.16
C LEU A 5 -34.24 -9.16 18.66
N ASP A 6 -35.26 -8.78 17.90
CA ASP A 6 -35.29 -8.88 16.44
C ASP A 6 -34.48 -7.76 15.75
N GLU A 7 -34.51 -6.52 16.28
CA GLU A 7 -33.68 -5.40 15.75
C GLU A 7 -32.18 -5.67 15.94
N ASN A 8 -31.78 -6.27 17.06
CA ASN A 8 -30.38 -6.56 17.38
C ASN A 8 -29.83 -7.75 16.56
N ASN A 9 -30.69 -8.60 16.02
CA ASN A 9 -30.27 -9.73 15.17
C ASN A 9 -30.10 -9.30 13.71
N HIS A 10 -30.94 -8.40 13.24
CA HIS A 10 -30.85 -7.85 11.89
C HIS A 10 -29.58 -6.98 11.69
N ASP A 11 -29.16 -6.24 12.72
CA ASP A 11 -27.96 -5.41 12.72
C ASP A 11 -26.67 -6.26 12.76
N LYS A 12 -26.69 -7.36 13.49
CA LYS A 12 -25.58 -8.33 13.52
C LYS A 12 -25.41 -9.08 12.18
N ASP A 13 -26.50 -9.50 11.57
CA ASP A 13 -26.48 -10.15 10.25
C ASP A 13 -25.95 -9.19 9.16
N ASN A 14 -26.32 -7.92 9.23
CA ASN A 14 -25.82 -6.89 8.31
C ASN A 14 -24.32 -6.64 8.50
N HIS A 15 -23.84 -6.60 9.74
CA HIS A 15 -22.42 -6.43 10.04
C HIS A 15 -21.57 -7.62 9.57
N LEU A 16 -22.02 -8.85 9.80
CA LEU A 16 -21.36 -10.06 9.31
C LEU A 16 -21.31 -10.12 7.77
N LYS A 17 -22.37 -9.66 7.12
CA LYS A 17 -22.42 -9.53 5.65
C LYS A 17 -21.38 -8.54 5.16
N LEU A 18 -21.27 -7.35 5.78
CA LEU A 18 -20.27 -6.34 5.43
C LEU A 18 -18.84 -6.88 5.58
N ILE A 19 -18.55 -7.61 6.67
CA ILE A 19 -17.24 -8.26 6.87
C ILE A 19 -16.97 -9.28 5.76
N ARG A 20 -17.95 -10.13 5.44
CA ARG A 20 -17.83 -11.13 4.38
C ARG A 20 -17.60 -10.50 3.00
N ASP A 21 -18.34 -9.46 2.68
CA ASP A 21 -18.21 -8.75 1.41
C ASP A 21 -16.84 -8.07 1.31
N ALA A 22 -16.36 -7.46 2.39
CA ALA A 22 -15.01 -6.89 2.45
C ALA A 22 -13.91 -7.97 2.27
N HIS A 23 -14.06 -9.15 2.89
CA HIS A 23 -13.14 -10.28 2.69
C HIS A 23 -13.17 -10.82 1.26
N ASN A 24 -14.34 -10.92 0.65
CA ASN A 24 -14.48 -11.40 -0.74
C ASN A 24 -13.86 -10.44 -1.75
N VAL A 25 -14.00 -9.12 -1.53
CA VAL A 25 -13.33 -8.09 -2.34
C VAL A 25 -11.81 -8.18 -2.16
N LYS A 26 -11.34 -8.34 -0.92
CA LYS A 26 -9.91 -8.51 -0.62
C LYS A 26 -9.33 -9.74 -1.31
N GLN A 27 -10.02 -10.88 -1.33
CA GLN A 27 -9.57 -12.08 -2.04
C GLN A 27 -9.56 -11.91 -3.58
N LYS A 28 -10.50 -11.14 -4.15
CA LYS A 28 -10.50 -10.83 -5.58
C LYS A 28 -9.34 -9.91 -5.98
N VAL A 29 -8.98 -8.95 -5.14
CA VAL A 29 -7.86 -8.02 -5.36
C VAL A 29 -6.51 -8.73 -5.20
N ILE A 30 -6.40 -9.71 -4.29
CA ILE A 30 -5.18 -10.52 -4.08
C ILE A 30 -4.85 -11.40 -5.30
N HIS A 31 -5.79 -11.67 -6.18
CA HIS A 31 -5.55 -12.44 -7.42
C HIS A 31 -5.02 -11.58 -8.59
N GLU A 32 -4.92 -10.27 -8.45
CA GLU A 32 -4.28 -9.38 -9.43
C GLU A 32 -2.80 -9.21 -9.10
N GLN A 33 -2.01 -10.09 -9.65
CA GLN A 33 -0.59 -10.08 -10.04
C GLN A 33 0.49 -9.70 -9.03
N HIS A 34 0.25 -8.91 -7.98
CA HIS A 34 1.25 -8.58 -6.97
C HIS A 34 0.63 -8.49 -5.57
N THR A 35 1.42 -8.77 -4.55
CA THR A 35 1.01 -8.71 -3.14
C THR A 35 1.46 -7.39 -2.53
N ASP A 36 0.82 -6.97 -1.42
CA ASP A 36 1.23 -5.81 -0.62
C ASP A 36 2.75 -5.81 -0.36
N ARG A 37 3.33 -6.99 -0.05
CA ARG A 37 4.76 -7.16 0.13
C ARG A 37 5.60 -6.87 -1.11
N MET A 38 5.11 -7.19 -2.29
CA MET A 38 5.81 -6.84 -3.54
C MET A 38 5.78 -5.33 -3.76
N GLU A 39 4.67 -4.69 -3.42
CA GLU A 39 4.53 -3.23 -3.46
C GLU A 39 5.51 -2.55 -2.51
N ASP A 40 5.62 -2.99 -1.24
CA ASP A 40 6.59 -2.48 -0.26
C ASP A 40 8.03 -2.55 -0.79
N TYR A 41 8.41 -3.67 -1.40
CA TYR A 41 9.75 -3.82 -1.98
C TYR A 41 9.98 -2.88 -3.16
N LEU A 42 9.00 -2.74 -4.05
CA LEU A 42 9.11 -1.85 -5.21
C LEU A 42 9.22 -0.39 -4.76
N GLU A 43 8.46 0.02 -3.76
CA GLU A 43 8.53 1.36 -3.19
C GLU A 43 9.91 1.65 -2.59
N VAL A 44 10.42 0.75 -1.75
CA VAL A 44 11.76 0.91 -1.13
C VAL A 44 12.85 0.94 -2.18
N ILE A 45 12.81 0.06 -3.18
CA ILE A 45 13.78 0.05 -4.28
C ILE A 45 13.72 1.36 -5.07
N TYR A 46 12.52 1.83 -5.40
CA TYR A 46 12.31 3.10 -6.11
C TYR A 46 12.90 4.29 -5.33
N GLU A 47 12.61 4.39 -4.04
CA GLU A 47 13.13 5.45 -3.18
C GLU A 47 14.66 5.39 -3.05
N LEU A 48 15.25 4.21 -2.92
CA LEU A 48 16.71 4.05 -2.88
C LEU A 48 17.36 4.50 -4.19
N ILE A 49 16.83 4.06 -5.34
CA ILE A 49 17.34 4.44 -6.65
C ILE A 49 17.19 5.95 -6.87
N LYS A 50 16.04 6.52 -6.53
CA LYS A 50 15.78 7.96 -6.66
C LYS A 50 16.73 8.80 -5.81
N LYS A 51 17.06 8.33 -4.61
CA LYS A 51 17.86 9.05 -3.62
C LYS A 51 19.38 8.89 -3.84
N ARG A 52 19.84 7.70 -4.27
CA ARG A 52 21.26 7.34 -4.34
C ARG A 52 21.71 6.91 -5.74
N GLY A 53 20.79 6.69 -6.67
CA GLY A 53 21.05 6.16 -8.00
C GLY A 53 21.12 4.64 -8.09
N TYR A 54 21.06 3.91 -6.99
CA TYR A 54 21.10 2.45 -6.93
C TYR A 54 20.44 1.91 -5.67
N ALA A 55 20.09 0.62 -5.68
CA ALA A 55 19.60 -0.12 -4.52
C ALA A 55 20.45 -1.39 -4.32
N THR A 56 20.77 -1.72 -3.08
CA THR A 56 21.45 -2.97 -2.71
C THR A 56 20.52 -3.86 -1.88
N GLN A 57 20.79 -5.17 -1.88
CA GLN A 57 20.06 -6.11 -1.03
C GLN A 57 20.18 -5.76 0.46
N THR A 58 21.33 -5.25 0.89
CA THR A 58 21.55 -4.84 2.27
C THR A 58 20.68 -3.64 2.62
N ASP A 59 20.65 -2.60 1.77
CA ASP A 59 19.78 -1.43 1.99
C ASP A 59 18.31 -1.82 2.08
N ILE A 60 17.84 -2.73 1.22
CA ILE A 60 16.46 -3.23 1.21
C ILE A 60 16.19 -4.03 2.51
N SER A 61 17.10 -4.92 2.89
CA SER A 61 17.02 -5.72 4.11
C SER A 61 16.88 -4.84 5.36
N GLU A 62 17.69 -3.80 5.46
CA GLU A 62 17.66 -2.84 6.56
C GLU A 62 16.36 -2.01 6.54
N SER A 63 15.95 -1.49 5.37
CA SER A 63 14.76 -0.65 5.24
C SER A 63 13.48 -1.38 5.60
N LEU A 64 13.35 -2.65 5.21
CA LEU A 64 12.16 -3.47 5.46
C LEU A 64 12.27 -4.35 6.72
N ASN A 65 13.41 -4.32 7.41
CA ASN A 65 13.69 -5.19 8.56
C ASN A 65 13.44 -6.68 8.26
N VAL A 66 14.00 -7.16 7.15
CA VAL A 66 13.88 -8.56 6.69
C VAL A 66 15.26 -9.16 6.44
N SER A 67 15.36 -10.50 6.41
CA SER A 67 16.62 -11.19 6.15
C SER A 67 17.08 -11.08 4.69
N LEU A 68 18.39 -11.11 4.45
CA LEU A 68 18.96 -11.12 3.09
C LEU A 68 18.43 -12.27 2.21
N PRO A 69 18.27 -13.52 2.70
CA PRO A 69 17.62 -14.57 1.91
C PRO A 69 16.19 -14.24 1.50
N SER A 70 15.42 -13.54 2.36
CA SER A 70 14.08 -13.08 2.03
C SER A 70 14.11 -12.02 0.93
N VAL A 71 15.06 -11.10 0.97
CA VAL A 71 15.28 -10.10 -0.09
C VAL A 71 15.58 -10.79 -1.41
N THR A 72 16.56 -11.69 -1.44
CA THR A 72 16.94 -12.42 -2.65
C THR A 72 15.75 -13.13 -3.28
N LYS A 73 14.96 -13.84 -2.46
CA LYS A 73 13.77 -14.56 -2.92
C LYS A 73 12.70 -13.61 -3.49
N MET A 74 12.51 -12.46 -2.88
CA MET A 74 11.55 -11.48 -3.37
C MET A 74 12.04 -10.80 -4.66
N LEU A 75 13.32 -10.47 -4.77
CA LEU A 75 13.90 -9.93 -6.01
C LEU A 75 13.72 -10.89 -7.19
N GLN A 76 13.96 -12.19 -6.98
CA GLN A 76 13.70 -13.21 -8.01
C GLN A 76 12.24 -13.23 -8.44
N ARG A 77 11.31 -13.16 -7.48
CA ARG A 77 9.86 -13.14 -7.75
C ARG A 77 9.44 -11.88 -8.52
N LEU A 78 9.99 -10.72 -8.17
CA LEU A 78 9.73 -9.45 -8.85
C LEU A 78 10.30 -9.44 -10.27
N ASP A 79 11.47 -10.07 -10.49
CA ASP A 79 12.06 -10.26 -11.81
C ASP A 79 11.22 -11.20 -12.68
N GLU A 80 10.79 -12.34 -12.14
CA GLU A 80 9.87 -13.26 -12.81
C GLU A 80 8.54 -12.59 -13.20
N SER A 81 8.06 -11.67 -12.37
CA SER A 81 6.83 -10.88 -12.58
C SER A 81 7.05 -9.64 -13.47
N LYS A 82 8.28 -9.39 -13.93
CA LYS A 82 8.64 -8.28 -14.82
C LYS A 82 8.53 -6.88 -14.21
N TYR A 83 8.56 -6.75 -12.89
CA TYR A 83 8.59 -5.45 -12.22
C TYR A 83 10.00 -4.89 -12.05
N LEU A 84 11.00 -5.74 -12.12
CA LEU A 84 12.42 -5.35 -12.11
C LEU A 84 13.27 -6.32 -12.92
N GLU A 85 14.50 -5.92 -13.20
CA GLU A 85 15.57 -6.77 -13.72
C GLU A 85 16.61 -6.96 -12.61
N TYR A 86 16.81 -8.23 -12.21
CA TYR A 86 17.76 -8.60 -11.17
C TYR A 86 18.81 -9.53 -11.72
N GLU A 87 20.03 -9.05 -11.86
CA GLU A 87 21.18 -9.87 -12.17
C GLU A 87 22.17 -9.87 -10.99
N LYS A 88 22.53 -11.07 -10.54
CA LYS A 88 23.56 -11.22 -9.52
C LYS A 88 24.84 -10.52 -9.99
N TYR A 89 25.34 -9.56 -9.21
CA TYR A 89 26.48 -8.69 -9.50
C TYR A 89 26.28 -7.52 -10.48
N ARG A 90 25.14 -7.38 -11.12
CA ARG A 90 24.84 -6.26 -12.02
C ARG A 90 23.90 -5.21 -11.45
N GLY A 91 23.27 -5.54 -10.32
CA GLY A 91 22.38 -4.61 -9.62
C GLY A 91 20.89 -4.90 -9.81
N ILE A 92 20.08 -3.94 -9.38
CA ILE A 92 18.63 -3.98 -9.39
C ILE A 92 18.16 -2.78 -10.22
N ASN A 93 17.41 -3.03 -11.29
CA ASN A 93 16.80 -2.01 -12.11
C ASN A 93 15.30 -2.21 -12.17
N LEU A 94 14.53 -1.16 -11.92
CA LEU A 94 13.07 -1.21 -12.08
C LEU A 94 12.70 -1.14 -13.56
N THR A 95 11.69 -1.91 -13.94
CA THR A 95 11.01 -1.76 -15.24
C THR A 95 10.04 -0.58 -15.19
N GLU A 96 9.48 -0.19 -16.33
CA GLU A 96 8.43 0.86 -16.39
C GLU A 96 7.23 0.45 -15.53
N GLU A 97 6.80 -0.82 -15.57
CA GLU A 97 5.72 -1.36 -14.76
C GLU A 97 6.06 -1.33 -13.26
N GLY A 98 7.30 -1.65 -12.89
CA GLY A 98 7.77 -1.57 -11.50
C GLY A 98 7.78 -0.14 -10.97
N ILE A 99 8.19 0.82 -11.78
CA ILE A 99 8.15 2.25 -11.46
C ILE A 99 6.70 2.72 -11.27
N GLU A 100 5.81 2.35 -12.17
CA GLU A 100 4.39 2.73 -12.10
C GLU A 100 3.73 2.23 -10.80
N VAL A 101 4.01 0.99 -10.39
CA VAL A 101 3.51 0.42 -9.12
C VAL A 101 4.08 1.22 -7.94
N ALA A 102 5.39 1.47 -7.91
CA ALA A 102 6.04 2.20 -6.82
C ALA A 102 5.52 3.64 -6.70
N GLU A 103 5.38 4.35 -7.82
CA GLU A 103 4.84 5.72 -7.85
C GLU A 103 3.39 5.77 -7.37
N ASN A 104 2.58 4.78 -7.74
CA ASN A 104 1.18 4.68 -7.32
C ASN A 104 1.07 4.50 -5.80
N ILE A 105 1.89 3.63 -5.21
CA ILE A 105 1.93 3.45 -3.74
C ILE A 105 2.41 4.73 -3.06
N HIS A 106 3.49 5.32 -3.53
CA HIS A 106 4.00 6.57 -2.99
C HIS A 106 2.95 7.71 -3.03
N GLU A 107 2.19 7.83 -4.11
CA GLU A 107 1.09 8.80 -4.22
C GLU A 107 -0.02 8.51 -3.20
N LYS A 108 -0.41 7.25 -3.03
CA LYS A 108 -1.42 6.83 -2.04
C LYS A 108 -0.97 7.17 -0.62
N HIS A 109 0.26 6.84 -0.26
CA HIS A 109 0.87 7.18 1.02
C HIS A 109 0.78 8.67 1.28
N GLY A 110 1.28 9.49 0.37
CA GLY A 110 1.26 10.96 0.50
C GLY A 110 -0.15 11.52 0.66
N LEU A 111 -1.10 11.02 -0.12
CA LEU A 111 -2.50 11.45 -0.06
C LEU A 111 -3.16 11.13 1.30
N LEU A 112 -2.91 9.93 1.82
CA LEU A 112 -3.42 9.50 3.12
C LEU A 112 -2.79 10.27 4.27
N SER A 113 -1.47 10.36 4.28
CA SER A 113 -0.72 11.12 5.30
C SER A 113 -1.19 12.58 5.34
N GLU A 114 -1.38 13.19 4.18
CA GLU A 114 -1.88 14.56 4.09
C GLU A 114 -3.31 14.69 4.63
N PHE A 115 -4.21 13.79 4.27
CA PHE A 115 -5.57 13.77 4.80
C PHE A 115 -5.59 13.65 6.32
N PHE A 116 -4.81 12.73 6.90
CA PHE A 116 -4.72 12.55 8.34
C PHE A 116 -4.20 13.81 9.05
N LYS A 117 -3.18 14.45 8.51
CA LYS A 117 -2.66 15.72 9.03
C LYS A 117 -3.73 16.83 8.97
N MET A 118 -4.51 16.90 7.92
CA MET A 118 -5.59 17.89 7.78
C MET A 118 -6.70 17.73 8.83
N ILE A 119 -6.97 16.52 9.29
CA ILE A 119 -7.94 16.26 10.37
C ILE A 119 -7.33 16.33 11.77
N GLY A 120 -6.05 16.70 11.89
CA GLY A 120 -5.35 16.97 13.15
C GLY A 120 -4.56 15.79 13.72
N VAL A 121 -4.28 14.75 12.92
CA VAL A 121 -3.38 13.67 13.33
C VAL A 121 -1.92 14.15 13.23
N ASP A 122 -1.12 13.83 14.26
CA ASP A 122 0.31 14.14 14.28
C ASP A 122 1.04 13.47 13.10
N GLU A 123 2.06 14.12 12.57
CA GLU A 123 2.75 13.69 11.33
C GLU A 123 3.30 12.28 11.41
N ASP A 124 3.93 11.90 12.51
CA ASP A 124 4.49 10.55 12.69
C ASP A 124 3.38 9.48 12.69
N VAL A 125 2.27 9.75 13.37
CA VAL A 125 1.11 8.85 13.40
C VAL A 125 0.43 8.78 12.04
N ALA A 126 0.28 9.93 11.36
CA ALA A 126 -0.32 10.01 10.04
C ALA A 126 0.46 9.15 9.00
N ASN A 127 1.78 9.15 9.07
CA ASN A 127 2.63 8.34 8.20
C ASN A 127 2.51 6.84 8.53
N ILE A 128 2.49 6.46 9.82
CA ILE A 128 2.30 5.06 10.24
C ILE A 128 0.94 4.52 9.79
N ASP A 129 -0.12 5.30 9.97
CA ASP A 129 -1.46 4.89 9.59
C ASP A 129 -1.62 4.82 8.06
N ALA A 130 -1.01 5.75 7.32
CA ALA A 130 -0.98 5.71 5.87
C ALA A 130 -0.34 4.43 5.34
N GLU A 131 0.84 4.07 5.84
CA GLU A 131 1.55 2.82 5.53
C GLU A 131 0.68 1.57 5.77
N GLY A 132 -0.09 1.58 6.87
CA GLY A 132 -0.94 0.46 7.24
C GLY A 132 -2.12 0.19 6.31
N ILE A 133 -2.59 1.19 5.55
CA ILE A 133 -3.83 1.09 4.77
C ILE A 133 -3.70 1.40 3.28
N GLU A 134 -2.60 1.94 2.80
CA GLU A 134 -2.43 2.41 1.41
C GLU A 134 -2.66 1.33 0.35
N HIS A 135 -2.30 0.08 0.66
CA HIS A 135 -2.48 -1.06 -0.24
C HIS A 135 -3.96 -1.50 -0.37
N HIS A 136 -4.83 -1.09 0.55
CA HIS A 136 -6.18 -1.64 0.67
C HIS A 136 -7.28 -0.66 0.24
N LEU A 137 -6.93 0.54 -0.21
CA LEU A 137 -7.91 1.55 -0.57
C LEU A 137 -8.51 1.33 -1.95
N HIS A 138 -9.83 1.40 -1.99
CA HIS A 138 -10.54 1.37 -3.26
C HIS A 138 -10.27 2.64 -4.09
N PRO A 139 -10.11 2.55 -5.44
CA PRO A 139 -9.85 3.70 -6.29
C PRO A 139 -10.85 4.85 -6.14
N GLN A 140 -12.11 4.54 -5.86
CA GLN A 140 -13.14 5.55 -5.60
C GLN A 140 -12.84 6.37 -4.35
N THR A 141 -12.35 5.73 -3.28
CA THR A 141 -11.97 6.39 -2.03
C THR A 141 -10.81 7.35 -2.27
N LEU A 142 -9.77 6.89 -2.96
CA LEU A 142 -8.61 7.72 -3.34
C LEU A 142 -9.04 8.95 -4.16
N LYS A 143 -9.92 8.76 -5.15
CA LYS A 143 -10.46 9.86 -5.95
C LYS A 143 -11.19 10.90 -5.10
N LYS A 144 -11.99 10.45 -4.13
CA LYS A 144 -12.72 11.34 -3.22
C LYS A 144 -11.81 12.08 -2.26
N LEU A 145 -10.82 11.38 -1.69
CA LEU A 145 -9.79 12.00 -0.84
C LEU A 145 -9.00 13.07 -1.58
N ARG A 146 -8.54 12.79 -2.80
CA ARG A 146 -7.84 13.76 -3.64
C ARG A 146 -8.69 15.02 -3.91
N GLY A 147 -9.97 14.83 -4.21
CA GLY A 147 -10.91 15.93 -4.40
C GLY A 147 -11.10 16.76 -3.13
N PHE A 148 -11.25 16.10 -1.99
CA PHE A 148 -11.40 16.74 -0.68
C PHE A 148 -10.18 17.59 -0.33
N ILE A 149 -8.99 17.02 -0.39
CA ILE A 149 -7.72 17.70 -0.08
C ILE A 149 -7.56 18.95 -0.97
N ARG A 150 -7.78 18.80 -2.28
CA ARG A 150 -7.66 19.91 -3.23
C ARG A 150 -8.58 21.08 -2.91
N THR A 151 -9.81 20.79 -2.47
CA THR A 151 -10.78 21.83 -2.11
C THR A 151 -10.37 22.55 -0.84
N HIS A 152 -9.96 21.83 0.20
CA HIS A 152 -9.66 22.43 1.51
C HIS A 152 -8.25 23.07 1.61
N LYS A 153 -7.31 22.70 0.73
CA LYS A 153 -6.02 23.42 0.61
C LYS A 153 -6.15 24.86 0.10
N LYS A 154 -7.21 25.17 -0.63
CA LYS A 154 -7.44 26.52 -1.15
C LYS A 154 -8.05 27.48 -0.12
N GLU A 155 -8.53 26.95 1.00
CA GLU A 155 -9.17 27.72 2.07
C GLU A 155 -8.23 28.00 3.26
N ALA A 156 -7.05 27.40 3.26
CA ALA A 156 -6.00 27.60 4.25
C ALA A 156 -4.87 28.47 3.70
#